data_e58196a35fb140a079ffcee4e87fcb2d
#
_entry.id   e58196a35fb140a079ffcee4e87fcb2d
#
_cell.length_a   1.000
_cell.length_b   1.000
_cell.length_c   1.000
_cell.angle_alpha   90.00
_cell.angle_beta   90.00
_cell.angle_gamma   90.00
#
_symmetry.space_group_name_H-M   'P 1'
#
loop_
_entity.id
_entity.type
_entity.pdbx_description
1 polymer ?
#
loop_
_entity_poly.entity_id
_entity_poly.type
_entity_poly.pdbx_seq_one_letter_code
_entity_poly.pdbx_strand_id
1 'polypeptide(L)'
;ASLGILFVEPVWLFYREDTAKKTNANATFTTLADLKSLRVNVGTAGSGVPNLVDKLLDINRIDPASIKKSQLEQTPATMAFLAGELDAIVFALAPESLMVQMLLQTPGVKLMSFAQSEAYSRRLPFLSPAVLPRGVVDIAKDIPALDVRLVASTTALLTRTETHPA
;
A
#
# COMPACT_ATOMS: atom_id res chain seq x y z
N ALA A 1 16.05 23.19 -13.16
CA ALA A 1 15.92 21.94 -13.56
C ALA A 1 15.75 20.97 -12.44
N SER A 2 14.88 20.12 -12.63
CA SER A 2 14.65 19.11 -11.64
C SER A 2 15.86 18.28 -11.38
N LEU A 3 16.85 18.41 -12.20
CA LEU A 3 18.09 17.70 -11.99
C LEU A 3 17.93 16.20 -12.07
N GLY A 4 16.79 15.74 -12.53
CA GLY A 4 16.54 14.33 -12.64
C GLY A 4 16.35 13.58 -11.33
N ILE A 5 16.13 14.30 -10.25
CA ILE A 5 15.85 13.65 -9.00
C ILE A 5 14.42 13.16 -9.01
N LEU A 6 14.24 11.86 -8.89
CA LEU A 6 12.93 11.26 -8.82
C LEU A 6 12.70 10.74 -7.41
N PHE A 7 11.59 11.17 -6.83
CA PHE A 7 11.17 10.63 -5.55
C PHE A 7 10.27 9.43 -5.82
N VAL A 8 10.61 8.31 -5.21
CA VAL A 8 9.88 7.07 -5.40
C VAL A 8 9.06 6.84 -4.15
N GLU A 9 7.75 6.72 -4.34
CA GLU A 9 6.85 6.43 -3.23
C GLU A 9 6.31 5.02 -3.36
N PRO A 10 6.77 4.10 -2.51
CA PRO A 10 6.18 2.77 -2.50
C PRO A 10 4.71 2.82 -2.15
N VAL A 11 3.98 1.85 -2.68
CA VAL A 11 2.58 1.64 -2.35
C VAL A 11 2.53 0.65 -1.20
N TRP A 12 1.97 1.08 -0.09
CA TRP A 12 1.87 0.28 1.13
C TRP A 12 0.45 -0.20 1.28
N LEU A 13 0.25 -1.49 1.35
CA LEU A 13 -1.05 -2.08 1.65
C LEU A 13 -0.91 -2.81 2.98
N PHE A 14 -1.44 -2.18 4.03
CA PHE A 14 -1.48 -2.79 5.36
C PHE A 14 -2.83 -3.43 5.58
N TYR A 15 -2.85 -4.56 6.26
CA TYR A 15 -4.11 -5.24 6.58
C TYR A 15 -4.04 -5.82 7.99
N ARG A 16 -5.21 -6.10 8.55
CA ARG A 16 -5.30 -6.62 9.91
C ARG A 16 -5.11 -8.13 9.89
N GLU A 17 -4.27 -8.60 10.80
CA GLU A 17 -4.03 -10.02 10.93
C GLU A 17 -5.30 -10.78 11.29
N ASP A 18 -6.13 -10.23 12.17
CA ASP A 18 -7.37 -10.89 12.58
C ASP A 18 -8.35 -11.04 11.40
N THR A 19 -8.40 -10.06 10.49
CA THR A 19 -9.19 -10.21 9.28
C THR A 19 -8.63 -11.31 8.39
N ALA A 20 -7.30 -11.36 8.24
CA ALA A 20 -6.67 -12.35 7.39
C ALA A 20 -6.83 -13.76 7.92
N LYS A 21 -6.90 -13.93 9.23
CA LYS A 21 -7.15 -15.25 9.85
C LYS A 21 -8.48 -15.84 9.42
N LYS A 22 -9.45 -15.01 9.11
CA LYS A 22 -10.75 -15.47 8.62
C LYS A 22 -10.69 -15.94 7.18
N THR A 23 -9.66 -15.55 6.46
CA THR A 23 -9.49 -15.87 5.05
C THR A 23 -8.69 -17.15 4.84
N ASN A 24 -7.59 -17.31 5.58
CA ASN A 24 -6.75 -18.50 5.48
C ASN A 24 -5.98 -18.74 6.77
N ALA A 25 -5.45 -19.95 6.90
CA ALA A 25 -4.76 -20.39 8.11
C ALA A 25 -3.47 -19.62 8.38
N ASN A 26 -2.81 -19.12 7.32
CA ASN A 26 -1.56 -18.39 7.46
C ASN A 26 -1.77 -16.95 7.82
N ALA A 27 -3.02 -16.47 7.83
CA ALA A 27 -3.37 -15.09 8.13
C ALA A 27 -2.57 -14.11 7.24
N THR A 28 -2.41 -14.45 5.95
CA THR A 28 -1.59 -13.68 5.03
C THR A 28 -2.34 -13.49 3.72
N PHE A 29 -2.43 -12.23 3.27
CA PHE A 29 -2.95 -11.91 1.94
C PHE A 29 -1.84 -12.11 0.93
N THR A 30 -2.11 -12.88 -0.11
CA THR A 30 -1.13 -13.15 -1.16
C THR A 30 -1.46 -12.46 -2.46
N THR A 31 -2.72 -12.14 -2.70
CA THR A 31 -3.15 -11.43 -3.91
C THR A 31 -4.19 -10.38 -3.54
N LEU A 32 -4.42 -9.44 -4.47
CA LEU A 32 -5.44 -8.41 -4.25
C LEU A 32 -6.85 -8.97 -4.21
N ALA A 33 -7.06 -10.18 -4.73
CA ALA A 33 -8.35 -10.83 -4.61
C ALA A 33 -8.76 -11.07 -3.16
N ASP A 34 -7.80 -11.12 -2.26
CA ASP A 34 -8.07 -11.30 -0.83
C ASP A 34 -8.80 -10.10 -0.23
N LEU A 35 -8.83 -8.96 -0.93
CA LEU A 35 -9.53 -7.77 -0.46
C LEU A 35 -11.03 -7.79 -0.74
N LYS A 36 -11.52 -8.74 -1.51
CA LYS A 36 -12.94 -8.78 -1.86
C LYS A 36 -13.80 -8.82 -0.60
N SER A 37 -14.85 -8.02 -0.60
CA SER A 37 -15.82 -7.88 0.49
C SER A 37 -15.26 -7.19 1.74
N LEU A 38 -14.03 -6.72 1.70
CA LEU A 38 -13.42 -6.05 2.85
C LEU A 38 -13.59 -4.54 2.78
N ARG A 39 -13.43 -3.91 3.95
CA ARG A 39 -13.47 -2.46 4.09
C ARG A 39 -12.05 -1.94 3.92
N VAL A 40 -11.81 -1.23 2.82
CA VAL A 40 -10.46 -0.78 2.44
C VAL A 40 -10.46 0.73 2.23
N ASN A 41 -9.56 1.43 2.91
CA ASN A 41 -9.38 2.85 2.62
C ASN A 41 -8.36 2.99 1.50
N VAL A 42 -8.75 3.71 0.44
CA VAL A 42 -7.95 3.85 -0.77
C VAL A 42 -7.36 5.25 -0.95
N GLY A 43 -7.47 6.08 0.09
CA GLY A 43 -6.93 7.43 0.03
C GLY A 43 -7.95 8.45 -0.44
N THR A 44 -7.60 9.74 -0.29
CA THR A 44 -8.50 10.82 -0.65
C THR A 44 -8.65 10.95 -2.16
N ALA A 45 -9.77 11.50 -2.59
CA ALA A 45 -10.09 11.62 -4.01
C ALA A 45 -9.02 12.38 -4.80
N GLY A 46 -8.38 13.36 -4.18
CA GLY A 46 -7.38 14.17 -4.88
C GLY A 46 -5.97 13.63 -4.85
N SER A 47 -5.73 12.51 -4.17
CA SER A 47 -4.36 12.06 -3.90
C SER A 47 -3.73 11.22 -5.01
N GLY A 48 -4.53 10.72 -5.95
CA GLY A 48 -4.04 9.81 -6.98
C GLY A 48 -4.03 8.35 -6.53
N VAL A 49 -4.14 8.06 -5.24
CA VAL A 49 -4.12 6.69 -4.74
C VAL A 49 -5.37 5.92 -5.16
N PRO A 50 -6.58 6.50 -5.13
CA PRO A 50 -7.76 5.76 -5.59
C PRO A 50 -7.63 5.28 -7.04
N ASN A 51 -7.11 6.13 -7.93
CA ASN A 51 -6.91 5.74 -9.33
C ASN A 51 -5.87 4.62 -9.44
N LEU A 52 -4.82 4.69 -8.65
CA LEU A 52 -3.81 3.65 -8.63
C LEU A 52 -4.41 2.31 -8.19
N VAL A 53 -5.20 2.33 -7.12
CA VAL A 53 -5.85 1.12 -6.63
C VAL A 53 -6.78 0.55 -7.71
N ASP A 54 -7.57 1.40 -8.37
CA ASP A 54 -8.46 0.94 -9.43
C ASP A 54 -7.69 0.25 -10.56
N LYS A 55 -6.52 0.78 -10.93
CA LYS A 55 -5.70 0.16 -11.96
C LYS A 55 -5.13 -1.19 -11.51
N LEU A 56 -4.72 -1.27 -10.25
CA LEU A 56 -4.25 -2.53 -9.70
C LEU A 56 -5.36 -3.58 -9.66
N LEU A 57 -6.56 -3.18 -9.31
CA LEU A 57 -7.70 -4.08 -9.31
C LEU A 57 -8.04 -4.53 -10.72
N ASP A 58 -7.99 -3.60 -11.67
CA ASP A 58 -8.35 -3.88 -13.07
C ASP A 58 -7.45 -4.95 -13.67
N ILE A 59 -6.13 -4.84 -13.50
CA ILE A 59 -5.22 -5.85 -14.07
C ILE A 59 -5.33 -7.19 -13.38
N ASN A 60 -5.93 -7.22 -12.19
CA ASN A 60 -6.26 -8.48 -11.49
C ASN A 60 -7.65 -8.99 -11.85
N ARG A 61 -8.37 -8.26 -12.72
CA ARG A 61 -9.73 -8.60 -13.11
C ARG A 61 -10.68 -8.67 -11.93
N ILE A 62 -10.48 -7.74 -10.98
CA ILE A 62 -11.32 -7.61 -9.81
C ILE A 62 -12.26 -6.42 -10.00
N ASP A 63 -13.56 -6.65 -9.85
CA ASP A 63 -14.53 -5.58 -9.91
C ASP A 63 -14.32 -4.65 -8.72
N PRO A 64 -14.07 -3.35 -8.95
CA PRO A 64 -13.88 -2.42 -7.84
C PRO A 64 -15.09 -2.36 -6.89
N ALA A 65 -16.28 -2.67 -7.37
CA ALA A 65 -17.48 -2.68 -6.55
C ALA A 65 -17.49 -3.85 -5.55
N SER A 66 -16.61 -4.85 -5.73
CA SER A 66 -16.52 -5.97 -4.79
C SER A 66 -15.83 -5.58 -3.48
N ILE A 67 -15.24 -4.39 -3.40
CA ILE A 67 -14.52 -3.90 -2.23
C ILE A 67 -15.28 -2.71 -1.65
N LYS A 68 -15.41 -2.67 -0.33
CA LYS A 68 -16.07 -1.56 0.37
C LYS A 68 -15.04 -0.45 0.57
N LYS A 69 -14.93 0.46 -0.39
CA LYS A 69 -13.89 1.49 -0.39
C LYS A 69 -14.31 2.71 0.42
N SER A 70 -13.33 3.33 1.07
CA SER A 70 -13.47 4.63 1.69
C SER A 70 -12.31 5.52 1.25
N GLN A 71 -12.47 6.83 1.41
CA GLN A 71 -11.49 7.80 0.93
C GLN A 71 -11.14 8.80 2.03
N LEU A 72 -10.85 8.28 3.20
CA LEU A 72 -10.44 9.09 4.34
C LEU A 72 -9.00 9.55 4.18
N GLU A 73 -8.68 10.66 4.82
CA GLU A 73 -7.30 11.12 4.92
C GLU A 73 -6.48 10.15 5.78
N GLN A 74 -5.16 10.30 5.74
CA GLN A 74 -4.25 9.33 6.35
C GLN A 74 -4.50 9.11 7.83
N THR A 75 -4.61 10.17 8.60
CA THR A 75 -4.76 10.04 10.06
C THR A 75 -6.10 9.41 10.46
N PRO A 76 -7.24 9.91 10.00
CA PRO A 76 -8.50 9.24 10.35
C PRO A 76 -8.59 7.83 9.80
N ALA A 77 -8.01 7.55 8.63
CA ALA A 77 -8.00 6.20 8.10
C ALA A 77 -7.21 5.25 9.00
N THR A 78 -6.04 5.70 9.45
CA THR A 78 -5.20 4.90 10.35
C THR A 78 -5.89 4.65 11.68
N MET A 79 -6.54 5.66 12.24
CA MET A 79 -7.28 5.50 13.49
C MET A 79 -8.43 4.49 13.33
N ALA A 80 -9.18 4.59 12.25
CA ALA A 80 -10.26 3.64 11.97
C ALA A 80 -9.72 2.22 11.77
N PHE A 81 -8.60 2.10 11.08
CA PHE A 81 -7.95 0.83 10.84
C PHE A 81 -7.51 0.18 12.16
N LEU A 82 -6.83 0.94 13.02
CA LEU A 82 -6.36 0.42 14.30
C LEU A 82 -7.53 0.10 15.23
N ALA A 83 -8.65 0.79 15.10
CA ALA A 83 -9.84 0.52 15.88
C ALA A 83 -10.65 -0.68 15.38
N GLY A 84 -10.25 -1.28 14.26
CA GLY A 84 -10.97 -2.43 13.69
C GLY A 84 -12.14 -2.06 12.80
N GLU A 85 -12.27 -0.79 12.44
CA GLU A 85 -13.35 -0.32 11.58
C GLU A 85 -13.01 -0.46 10.09
N LEU A 86 -11.75 -0.66 9.78
CA LEU A 86 -11.27 -0.95 8.42
C LEU A 86 -10.45 -2.22 8.46
N ASP A 87 -10.50 -2.97 7.38
CA ASP A 87 -9.74 -4.22 7.24
C ASP A 87 -8.37 -4.01 6.63
N ALA A 88 -8.26 -2.99 5.77
CA ALA A 88 -6.99 -2.68 5.11
C ALA A 88 -6.94 -1.20 4.75
N ILE A 89 -5.71 -0.70 4.58
CA ILE A 89 -5.47 0.68 4.15
C ILE A 89 -4.36 0.69 3.12
N VAL A 90 -4.47 1.61 2.16
CA VAL A 90 -3.46 1.77 1.12
C VAL A 90 -2.90 3.18 1.19
N PHE A 91 -1.58 3.26 1.22
CA PHE A 91 -0.86 4.54 1.19
C PHE A 91 0.17 4.53 0.07
N ALA A 92 0.48 5.73 -0.44
CA ALA A 92 1.65 5.95 -1.28
C ALA A 92 2.49 6.99 -0.55
N LEU A 93 3.49 6.54 0.17
CA LEU A 93 4.30 7.36 1.06
C LEU A 93 5.76 6.94 0.97
N ALA A 94 6.65 7.86 1.32
CA ALA A 94 8.07 7.54 1.45
C ALA A 94 8.28 6.52 2.58
N PRO A 95 9.29 5.65 2.46
CA PRO A 95 9.56 4.65 3.50
C PRO A 95 9.90 5.28 4.86
N GLU A 96 10.42 6.51 4.86
CA GLU A 96 10.79 7.22 6.08
C GLU A 96 9.60 7.84 6.80
N SER A 97 8.43 7.80 6.21
CA SER A 97 7.22 8.35 6.81
C SER A 97 6.99 7.76 8.20
N LEU A 98 6.70 8.63 9.17
CA LEU A 98 6.42 8.18 10.53
C LEU A 98 5.21 7.26 10.57
N MET A 99 4.22 7.49 9.71
CA MET A 99 3.02 6.66 9.63
C MET A 99 3.39 5.23 9.21
N VAL A 100 4.22 5.11 8.17
CA VAL A 100 4.67 3.80 7.69
C VAL A 100 5.49 3.09 8.75
N GLN A 101 6.45 3.81 9.35
CA GLN A 101 7.31 3.24 10.38
C GLN A 101 6.49 2.73 11.57
N MET A 102 5.49 3.48 11.98
CA MET A 102 4.62 3.09 13.08
C MET A 102 3.83 1.83 12.75
N LEU A 103 3.22 1.79 11.57
CA LEU A 103 2.41 0.64 11.17
C LEU A 103 3.25 -0.62 11.00
N LEU A 104 4.47 -0.49 10.48
CA LEU A 104 5.37 -1.63 10.34
C LEU A 104 5.73 -2.26 11.69
N GLN A 105 5.62 -1.51 12.77
CA GLN A 105 5.97 -1.97 14.11
C GLN A 105 4.74 -2.24 15.00
N THR A 106 3.54 -2.12 14.46
CA THR A 106 2.32 -2.32 15.23
C THR A 106 1.91 -3.79 15.22
N PRO A 107 1.80 -4.43 16.40
CA PRO A 107 1.34 -5.82 16.45
C PRO A 107 -0.05 -5.96 15.85
N GLY A 108 -0.28 -7.05 15.13
CA GLY A 108 -1.57 -7.32 14.51
C GLY A 108 -1.78 -6.62 13.18
N VAL A 109 -0.81 -5.83 12.74
CA VAL A 109 -0.83 -5.17 11.42
C VAL A 109 0.19 -5.86 10.53
N LYS A 110 -0.24 -6.24 9.33
CA LYS A 110 0.62 -6.90 8.37
C LYS A 110 0.73 -6.07 7.10
N LEU A 111 1.84 -6.24 6.40
CA LEU A 111 2.12 -5.58 5.14
C LEU A 111 2.04 -6.60 4.02
N MET A 112 1.28 -6.28 2.97
CA MET A 112 1.18 -7.18 1.82
C MET A 112 2.46 -7.14 1.00
N SER A 113 2.94 -8.32 0.62
CA SER A 113 4.06 -8.45 -0.31
C SER A 113 3.47 -8.71 -1.71
N PHE A 114 3.92 -7.91 -2.68
CA PHE A 114 3.48 -8.05 -4.06
C PHE A 114 4.41 -9.02 -4.78
N ALA A 115 4.10 -10.29 -4.71
CA ALA A 115 4.94 -11.34 -5.29
C ALA A 115 5.22 -11.12 -6.77
N GLN A 116 4.28 -10.49 -7.47
CA GLN A 116 4.39 -10.23 -8.90
C GLN A 116 4.77 -8.78 -9.21
N SER A 117 5.54 -8.13 -8.33
CA SER A 117 5.91 -6.72 -8.49
C SER A 117 6.54 -6.43 -9.87
N GLU A 118 7.35 -7.33 -10.39
CA GLU A 118 7.92 -7.18 -11.72
C GLU A 118 6.84 -7.17 -12.80
N ALA A 119 5.88 -8.07 -12.70
CA ALA A 119 4.79 -8.14 -13.68
C ALA A 119 3.92 -6.89 -13.63
N TYR A 120 3.63 -6.40 -12.43
CA TYR A 120 2.89 -5.15 -12.29
C TYR A 120 3.61 -4.01 -12.98
N SER A 121 4.92 -3.93 -12.80
CA SER A 121 5.72 -2.85 -13.36
C SER A 121 5.76 -2.90 -14.88
N ARG A 122 5.73 -4.09 -15.46
CA ARG A 122 5.70 -4.23 -16.90
C ARG A 122 4.33 -3.91 -17.49
N ARG A 123 3.28 -4.19 -16.75
CA ARG A 123 1.90 -3.91 -17.19
C ARG A 123 1.52 -2.45 -16.96
N LEU A 124 2.08 -1.82 -15.95
CA LEU A 124 1.77 -0.44 -15.57
C LEU A 124 3.10 0.34 -15.53
N PRO A 125 3.47 1.01 -16.64
CA PRO A 125 4.81 1.61 -16.75
C PRO A 125 5.13 2.72 -15.73
N PHE A 126 4.12 3.29 -15.10
CA PHE A 126 4.35 4.27 -14.04
C PHE A 126 4.75 3.64 -12.70
N LEU A 127 4.78 2.32 -12.65
CA LEU A 127 5.24 1.59 -11.46
C LEU A 127 6.62 0.99 -11.69
N SER A 128 7.38 0.87 -10.62
CA SER A 128 8.62 0.14 -10.61
C SER A 128 8.64 -0.82 -9.41
N PRO A 129 9.35 -1.93 -9.52
CA PRO A 129 9.45 -2.84 -8.38
C PRO A 129 10.35 -2.25 -7.31
N ALA A 130 10.05 -2.53 -6.06
CA ALA A 130 10.85 -2.12 -4.93
C ALA A 130 10.86 -3.25 -3.91
N VAL A 131 11.81 -3.19 -2.99
CA VAL A 131 11.93 -4.19 -1.93
C VAL A 131 12.14 -3.46 -0.62
N LEU A 132 11.41 -3.87 0.40
CA LEU A 132 11.69 -3.50 1.78
C LEU A 132 12.51 -4.65 2.37
N PRO A 133 13.83 -4.46 2.57
CA PRO A 133 14.69 -5.57 2.99
C PRO A 133 14.39 -6.02 4.43
N ARG A 134 14.61 -7.30 4.66
CA ARG A 134 14.49 -7.86 6.00
C ARG A 134 15.35 -7.05 6.98
N GLY A 135 14.75 -6.71 8.11
CA GLY A 135 15.47 -6.03 9.19
C GLY A 135 15.72 -4.55 8.97
N VAL A 136 15.32 -3.98 7.84
CA VAL A 136 15.68 -2.58 7.53
C VAL A 136 15.03 -1.57 8.46
N VAL A 137 13.90 -1.91 9.06
CA VAL A 137 13.23 -1.03 10.02
C VAL A 137 13.87 -1.14 11.39
N ASP A 138 14.17 -2.37 11.82
CA ASP A 138 14.81 -2.64 13.11
C ASP A 138 15.55 -3.98 13.01
N ILE A 139 16.86 -3.91 13.01
CA ILE A 139 17.69 -5.12 12.87
C ILE A 139 17.53 -6.01 14.10
N ALA A 140 17.53 -5.42 15.28
CA ALA A 140 17.46 -6.20 16.52
C ALA A 140 16.15 -6.96 16.65
N LYS A 141 15.04 -6.35 16.19
CA LYS A 141 13.73 -6.98 16.26
C LYS A 141 13.38 -7.74 15.00
N ASP A 142 14.24 -7.70 13.99
CA ASP A 142 14.02 -8.38 12.71
C ASP A 142 12.73 -7.89 12.04
N ILE A 143 12.60 -6.56 11.89
CA ILE A 143 11.44 -5.95 11.26
C ILE A 143 11.84 -5.34 9.92
N PRO A 144 11.24 -5.73 8.81
CA PRO A 144 10.36 -6.89 8.65
C PRO A 144 11.13 -8.20 8.75
N ALA A 145 10.43 -9.28 9.04
CA ALA A 145 11.05 -10.59 9.22
C ALA A 145 11.41 -11.29 7.92
N LEU A 146 10.95 -10.76 6.80
CA LEU A 146 11.25 -11.25 5.45
C LEU A 146 11.35 -10.04 4.53
N ASP A 147 12.03 -10.20 3.40
CA ASP A 147 11.99 -9.18 2.36
C ASP A 147 10.55 -9.03 1.88
N VAL A 148 10.08 -7.80 1.76
CA VAL A 148 8.73 -7.51 1.25
C VAL A 148 8.85 -6.87 -0.12
N ARG A 149 8.16 -7.46 -1.10
CA ARG A 149 8.15 -6.92 -2.45
C ARG A 149 7.05 -5.88 -2.58
N LEU A 150 7.41 -4.72 -3.09
CA LEU A 150 6.51 -3.59 -3.23
C LEU A 150 6.50 -3.12 -4.67
N VAL A 151 5.48 -2.35 -5.02
CA VAL A 151 5.48 -1.54 -6.24
C VAL A 151 5.58 -0.09 -5.81
N ALA A 152 6.28 0.72 -6.60
CA ALA A 152 6.51 2.10 -6.28
C ALA A 152 6.08 2.98 -7.45
N SER A 153 5.42 4.09 -7.13
CA SER A 153 4.97 5.05 -8.13
C SER A 153 6.06 6.08 -8.35
N THR A 154 6.40 6.32 -9.60
CA THR A 154 7.49 7.24 -9.94
C THR A 154 7.01 8.52 -10.59
N THR A 155 5.77 8.57 -11.08
CA THR A 155 5.34 9.73 -11.85
C THR A 155 3.99 10.28 -11.47
N ALA A 156 2.98 9.42 -11.34
CA ALA A 156 1.61 9.90 -11.20
C ALA A 156 1.41 10.84 -10.02
N LEU A 157 2.02 10.53 -8.88
CA LEU A 157 1.87 11.33 -7.68
C LEU A 157 2.79 12.55 -7.69
N LEU A 158 3.99 12.41 -8.24
CA LEU A 158 4.93 13.51 -8.31
C LEU A 158 4.46 14.59 -9.28
N THR A 159 3.88 14.19 -10.39
CA THR A 159 3.35 15.13 -11.38
C THR A 159 2.31 16.05 -10.75
N ARG A 160 1.44 15.49 -9.92
CA ARG A 160 0.43 16.30 -9.27
C ARG A 160 1.06 17.37 -8.38
N THR A 161 2.08 17.01 -7.64
CA THR A 161 2.75 17.95 -6.75
C THR A 161 3.41 19.05 -7.55
N GLU A 162 4.03 18.70 -8.65
CA GLU A 162 4.77 19.68 -9.46
C GLU A 162 3.86 20.60 -10.25
N THR A 163 2.68 20.15 -10.57
CA THR A 163 1.74 21.00 -11.31
C THR A 163 1.10 22.05 -10.43
N HIS A 164 1.35 22.01 -9.15
CA HIS A 164 0.83 23.00 -8.26
C HIS A 164 1.47 24.33 -8.61
N PRO A 165 0.69 25.31 -8.98
CA PRO A 165 1.27 26.59 -9.38
C PRO A 165 2.04 27.17 -8.23
N ALA A 166 3.16 27.64 -8.56
CA ALA A 166 3.95 28.35 -7.58
C ALA A 166 3.29 29.71 -7.33
#